data_19e9dc1be2282bbaa7080da13229a266
#
_entry.id   19e9dc1be2282bbaa7080da13229a266
#
_cell.length_a   1.000
_cell.length_b   1.000
_cell.length_c   1.000
_cell.angle_alpha   90.00
_cell.angle_beta   90.00
_cell.angle_gamma   90.00
#
_symmetry.space_group_name_H-M   'P 1'
#
loop_
_entity.id
_entity.type
_entity.pdbx_description
1 polymer ?
#
loop_
_entity_poly.entity_id
_entity_poly.type
_entity_poly.pdbx_seq_one_letter_code
_entity_poly.pdbx_strand_id
1 'polypeptide(L)'
;MYTSQDSSDFFSPVSFTVISVCLLLLFAVLSLFAPSPDIENDFIRSRLDDSDQHQSAFHVPASGGAYRHDLWNSTNSKLFSACSNAGVNFAKADSKTHPDRYLLIATSGGLNQQRTGIIDAVVAAYILNATLVIPELDHTSFWKDSSNFSELFDADWFIRFLRNDIRVIKQLPNMGEKFVNPHTVRVPRKCTPKCYEGRVLPLLVKKRAVRLTKFDYRLSNMLDDDLQKLRCRVNYHALKFTDSIQEMGKLLVERMRMKSKHFIALHLRFEPDMLAFSGCYYGGGEKERKELGEIRKRWKSLHASNPDKVRRHGRCPLTPEEVGLMLRALGFGIDTHLYVASGEIYGGEETLEPLRALFPNFHSKETLATKEELAPFMSFSSRMAALDYIVCDDSDVFVTNNNGNMAKILAGRRRYFGHKPTIRPNGKKLNPLFMKKDNMTWEEFASKVRTFQVGFMGEPNELRPGSGEFHENPTSCICQKSGSEVKTGGFSSPQNQTHEVDNKVENRTEKQPAEEDREWSELDYDLDIRKQVELKGTKIDSLPILLGTDQAEVQVFFSD
;
A
#
# COMPACT_ATOMS: atom_id res chain seq x y z
N MET A 1 49.08 52.89 44.99
CA MET A 1 48.06 53.01 46.06
C MET A 1 46.83 52.30 45.66
N TYR A 2 46.37 51.40 46.50
CA TYR A 2 45.16 50.56 46.48
C TYR A 2 45.07 49.44 45.47
N THR A 3 45.30 48.29 45.97
CA THR A 3 45.02 46.94 45.53
C THR A 3 43.51 46.63 45.76
N SER A 4 42.84 46.04 44.82
CA SER A 4 41.60 45.35 45.05
C SER A 4 41.81 43.87 44.75
N GLN A 5 41.56 43.04 45.76
CA GLN A 5 41.59 41.56 45.68
C GLN A 5 40.29 41.08 45.10
N ASP A 6 40.41 40.28 44.02
CA ASP A 6 39.30 39.44 43.52
C ASP A 6 39.45 38.05 44.16
N SER A 7 38.46 37.67 44.94
CA SER A 7 38.31 36.31 45.48
C SER A 7 37.40 35.52 44.54
N SER A 8 38.02 34.69 43.69
CA SER A 8 37.29 33.69 42.88
C SER A 8 37.18 32.41 43.69
N ASP A 9 35.95 32.12 44.15
CA ASP A 9 35.60 30.83 44.76
C ASP A 9 35.62 29.72 43.73
N PHE A 10 36.57 28.81 43.82
CA PHE A 10 36.68 27.55 43.08
C PHE A 10 35.66 26.55 43.63
N PHE A 11 34.51 26.42 42.98
CA PHE A 11 33.66 25.26 43.19
C PHE A 11 34.24 24.05 42.43
N SER A 12 34.67 23.02 43.19
CA SER A 12 35.25 21.78 42.67
C SER A 12 34.23 20.98 41.87
N PRO A 13 34.58 20.39 40.70
CA PRO A 13 33.69 19.56 39.86
C PRO A 13 33.16 18.32 40.59
N VAL A 14 33.78 17.90 41.69
CA VAL A 14 33.33 16.78 42.54
C VAL A 14 32.02 17.10 43.28
N SER A 15 31.75 18.36 43.58
CA SER A 15 30.51 18.77 44.28
C SER A 15 29.27 18.64 43.39
N PHE A 16 29.41 18.90 42.08
CA PHE A 16 28.28 18.77 41.12
C PHE A 16 27.92 17.33 40.84
N THR A 17 28.88 16.41 40.77
CA THR A 17 28.63 14.98 40.57
C THR A 17 27.92 14.35 41.78
N VAL A 18 28.33 14.70 43.00
CA VAL A 18 27.68 14.21 44.22
C VAL A 18 26.24 14.71 44.34
N ILE A 19 25.98 15.98 44.05
CA ILE A 19 24.63 16.56 44.07
C ILE A 19 23.76 15.90 43.00
N SER A 20 24.28 15.65 41.80
CA SER A 20 23.54 14.96 40.70
C SER A 20 23.18 13.52 41.07
N VAL A 21 24.09 12.77 41.66
CA VAL A 21 23.84 11.39 42.12
C VAL A 21 22.82 11.37 43.26
N CYS A 22 22.90 12.29 44.24
CA CYS A 22 21.92 12.40 45.29
C CYS A 22 20.52 12.74 44.77
N LEU A 23 20.39 13.65 43.78
CA LEU A 23 19.13 13.97 43.14
C LEU A 23 18.55 12.79 42.38
N LEU A 24 19.32 12.02 41.65
CA LEU A 24 18.85 10.83 40.95
C LEU A 24 18.42 9.72 41.92
N LEU A 25 19.10 9.53 43.02
CA LEU A 25 18.68 8.60 44.08
C LEU A 25 17.39 9.06 44.76
N LEU A 26 17.24 10.37 45.00
CA LEU A 26 16.03 10.94 45.56
C LEU A 26 14.83 10.77 44.63
N PHE A 27 15.01 10.96 43.31
CA PHE A 27 13.98 10.68 42.29
C PHE A 27 13.65 9.19 42.22
N ALA A 28 14.63 8.30 42.32
CA ALA A 28 14.39 6.85 42.33
C ALA A 28 13.60 6.43 43.57
N VAL A 29 13.90 6.98 44.75
CA VAL A 29 13.15 6.70 45.99
C VAL A 29 11.74 7.30 45.92
N LEU A 30 11.58 8.51 45.42
CA LEU A 30 10.25 9.12 45.25
C LEU A 30 9.39 8.37 44.22
N SER A 31 9.99 7.79 43.19
CA SER A 31 9.28 6.91 42.22
C SER A 31 8.78 5.61 42.83
N LEU A 32 9.44 5.10 43.88
CA LEU A 32 9.00 3.89 44.60
C LEU A 32 7.81 4.19 45.55
N PHE A 33 7.61 5.43 45.96
CA PHE A 33 6.52 5.86 46.82
C PHE A 33 5.44 6.66 46.06
N ALA A 34 5.59 6.90 44.77
CA ALA A 34 4.56 7.51 43.96
C ALA A 34 3.36 6.54 43.87
N PRO A 35 2.15 6.93 44.30
CA PRO A 35 0.98 6.12 44.09
C PRO A 35 0.81 5.95 42.57
N SER A 36 0.54 4.72 42.14
CA SER A 36 0.11 4.44 40.77
C SER A 36 -1.05 5.39 40.43
N PRO A 37 -1.11 5.97 39.25
CA PRO A 37 -2.30 6.70 38.86
C PRO A 37 -3.45 5.69 38.75
N ASP A 38 -4.19 5.52 39.84
CA ASP A 38 -5.51 4.89 39.81
C ASP A 38 -6.39 5.79 38.95
N ILE A 39 -6.65 5.35 37.73
CA ILE A 39 -7.74 5.88 36.92
C ILE A 39 -9.01 5.56 37.72
N GLU A 40 -9.59 6.58 38.29
CA GLU A 40 -10.83 6.57 39.05
C GLU A 40 -11.88 5.70 38.36
N ASN A 41 -12.08 4.51 38.94
CA ASN A 41 -13.26 3.66 38.74
C ASN A 41 -14.32 4.04 39.81
N ASP A 42 -14.78 5.27 39.81
CA ASP A 42 -15.85 5.69 40.73
C ASP A 42 -17.25 5.74 40.08
N PHE A 43 -17.50 4.82 39.10
CA PHE A 43 -18.87 4.69 38.57
C PHE A 43 -19.45 3.26 38.64
N ILE A 44 -18.79 2.30 39.29
CA ILE A 44 -19.30 0.92 39.44
C ILE A 44 -19.12 0.45 40.88
N ARG A 45 -19.77 1.12 41.84
CA ARG A 45 -19.90 0.59 43.19
C ARG A 45 -21.30 0.73 43.74
N SER A 46 -22.29 0.34 42.95
CA SER A 46 -23.64 0.09 43.45
C SER A 46 -24.34 -0.92 42.55
N ARG A 47 -23.99 -2.19 42.73
CA ARG A 47 -24.78 -3.41 42.49
C ARG A 47 -23.85 -4.62 42.46
N LEU A 48 -23.36 -5.00 43.64
CA LEU A 48 -22.84 -6.34 43.87
C LEU A 48 -23.55 -6.88 45.09
N ASP A 49 -24.72 -7.42 44.85
CA ASP A 49 -25.29 -8.54 45.54
C ASP A 49 -26.24 -9.21 44.54
N ASP A 50 -25.75 -10.18 43.81
CA ASP A 50 -26.36 -11.47 43.61
C ASP A 50 -25.44 -12.38 42.78
N SER A 51 -25.17 -13.53 43.34
CA SER A 51 -24.47 -14.66 42.77
C SER A 51 -25.08 -15.07 41.43
N ASP A 52 -24.28 -14.99 40.35
CA ASP A 52 -24.17 -16.03 39.34
C ASP A 52 -23.02 -15.70 38.39
N GLN A 53 -21.91 -16.46 38.49
CA GLN A 53 -20.82 -16.46 37.52
C GLN A 53 -21.31 -17.09 36.20
N HIS A 54 -22.10 -16.37 35.42
CA HIS A 54 -22.22 -16.60 34.01
C HIS A 54 -21.10 -15.83 33.31
N GLN A 55 -20.04 -16.53 32.88
CA GLN A 55 -19.15 -16.04 31.84
C GLN A 55 -20.03 -15.54 30.68
N SER A 56 -20.14 -14.21 30.51
CA SER A 56 -20.90 -13.69 29.39
C SER A 56 -20.19 -14.13 28.12
N ALA A 57 -20.80 -15.06 27.39
CA ALA A 57 -20.28 -15.54 26.14
C ALA A 57 -20.04 -14.33 25.19
N PHE A 58 -18.91 -14.33 24.47
CA PHE A 58 -18.61 -13.33 23.45
C PHE A 58 -19.72 -13.34 22.38
N HIS A 59 -20.67 -12.43 22.51
CA HIS A 59 -21.85 -12.36 21.65
C HIS A 59 -21.84 -11.06 20.83
N VAL A 60 -21.89 -11.18 19.51
CA VAL A 60 -21.91 -10.05 18.58
C VAL A 60 -23.35 -9.56 18.37
N PRO A 61 -23.73 -8.36 18.85
CA PRO A 61 -25.10 -7.88 18.70
C PRO A 61 -25.45 -7.58 17.23
N ALA A 62 -26.73 -7.71 16.86
CA ALA A 62 -27.18 -7.49 15.50
C ALA A 62 -26.86 -6.09 14.94
N SER A 63 -26.91 -5.07 15.78
CA SER A 63 -26.53 -3.70 15.42
C SER A 63 -25.01 -3.46 15.25
N GLY A 64 -24.17 -4.43 15.64
CA GLY A 64 -22.73 -4.21 15.77
C GLY A 64 -22.39 -3.32 16.98
N GLY A 65 -21.21 -2.73 17.00
CA GLY A 65 -20.78 -1.77 18.02
C GLY A 65 -21.35 -0.37 17.75
N ALA A 66 -21.65 0.39 18.80
CA ALA A 66 -22.05 1.79 18.64
C ALA A 66 -20.85 2.63 18.17
N TYR A 67 -20.98 3.34 17.05
CA TYR A 67 -19.98 4.26 16.54
C TYR A 67 -20.58 5.67 16.40
N ARG A 68 -19.80 6.70 16.76
CA ARG A 68 -20.28 8.09 16.78
C ARG A 68 -20.17 8.80 15.43
N HIS A 69 -19.53 8.20 14.43
CA HIS A 69 -19.30 8.81 13.13
C HIS A 69 -20.10 8.09 12.06
N ASP A 70 -20.47 8.85 11.02
CA ASP A 70 -21.03 8.26 9.80
C ASP A 70 -19.95 7.44 9.09
N LEU A 71 -20.10 6.11 9.11
CA LEU A 71 -19.15 5.19 8.49
C LEU A 71 -19.25 5.15 6.96
N TRP A 72 -20.36 5.65 6.40
CA TRP A 72 -20.62 5.62 4.96
C TRP A 72 -20.02 6.80 4.21
N ASN A 73 -19.73 7.90 4.91
CA ASN A 73 -19.20 9.11 4.32
C ASN A 73 -17.91 9.57 4.99
N SER A 74 -16.97 10.04 4.20
CA SER A 74 -15.79 10.75 4.71
C SER A 74 -16.20 12.17 5.11
N THR A 75 -16.01 12.54 6.38
CA THR A 75 -16.34 13.87 6.90
C THR A 75 -15.54 14.98 6.22
N ASN A 76 -14.31 14.67 5.84
CA ASN A 76 -13.37 15.63 5.26
C ASN A 76 -13.38 15.65 3.73
N SER A 77 -14.09 14.73 3.06
CA SER A 77 -14.04 14.59 1.59
C SER A 77 -14.38 15.89 0.84
N LYS A 78 -15.29 16.69 1.37
CA LYS A 78 -15.73 17.96 0.75
C LYS A 78 -14.64 19.05 0.77
N LEU A 79 -13.65 18.94 1.65
CA LEU A 79 -12.58 19.90 1.84
C LEU A 79 -11.42 19.72 0.85
N PHE A 80 -11.39 18.57 0.16
CA PHE A 80 -10.30 18.18 -0.74
C PHE A 80 -10.77 18.03 -2.18
N SER A 81 -9.83 18.23 -3.10
CA SER A 81 -10.04 18.05 -4.54
C SER A 81 -8.78 17.50 -5.20
N ALA A 82 -8.97 16.79 -6.30
CA ALA A 82 -7.88 16.34 -7.15
C ALA A 82 -7.18 17.54 -7.82
N CYS A 83 -5.84 17.55 -7.82
CA CYS A 83 -5.03 18.63 -8.37
C CYS A 83 -3.77 18.13 -9.08
N SER A 84 -3.94 17.31 -10.10
CA SER A 84 -2.83 16.70 -10.85
C SER A 84 -2.43 17.47 -12.13
N ASN A 85 -2.91 18.70 -12.32
CA ASN A 85 -2.54 19.51 -13.48
C ASN A 85 -1.03 19.77 -13.51
N ALA A 86 -0.47 19.77 -14.71
CA ALA A 86 0.94 20.10 -14.91
C ALA A 86 1.23 21.53 -14.45
N GLY A 87 2.39 21.74 -13.80
CA GLY A 87 2.88 23.06 -13.44
C GLY A 87 3.24 23.89 -14.67
N VAL A 88 3.41 25.20 -14.48
CA VAL A 88 3.74 26.14 -15.58
C VAL A 88 5.09 25.84 -16.25
N ASN A 89 6.00 25.24 -15.51
CA ASN A 89 7.34 24.89 -16.00
C ASN A 89 7.42 23.44 -16.55
N PHE A 90 6.31 22.70 -16.54
CA PHE A 90 6.29 21.33 -17.05
C PHE A 90 6.40 21.34 -18.57
N ALA A 91 7.49 20.78 -19.11
CA ALA A 91 7.74 20.76 -20.53
C ALA A 91 6.75 19.84 -21.27
N LYS A 92 6.12 20.35 -22.34
CA LYS A 92 5.18 19.57 -23.15
C LYS A 92 5.91 18.51 -23.99
N ALA A 93 5.20 17.43 -24.33
CA ALA A 93 5.72 16.32 -25.13
C ALA A 93 6.46 16.76 -26.42
N ASP A 94 5.87 17.66 -27.17
CA ASP A 94 6.42 18.12 -28.45
C ASP A 94 7.78 18.83 -28.33
N SER A 95 8.00 19.55 -27.22
CA SER A 95 9.26 20.24 -26.96
C SER A 95 10.30 19.36 -26.28
N LYS A 96 9.87 18.31 -25.60
CA LYS A 96 10.74 17.46 -24.74
C LYS A 96 11.15 16.15 -25.40
N THR A 97 10.26 15.52 -26.18
CA THR A 97 10.49 14.19 -26.71
C THR A 97 11.54 14.20 -27.85
N HIS A 98 12.61 13.43 -27.66
CA HIS A 98 13.61 13.26 -28.72
C HIS A 98 13.07 12.30 -29.80
N PRO A 99 13.19 12.62 -31.09
CA PRO A 99 12.56 11.86 -32.17
C PRO A 99 13.05 10.41 -32.30
N ASP A 100 14.30 10.13 -31.95
CA ASP A 100 14.98 8.85 -32.14
C ASP A 100 15.17 8.04 -30.84
N ARG A 101 14.39 8.30 -29.79
CA ARG A 101 14.46 7.54 -28.54
C ARG A 101 13.15 6.82 -28.29
N TYR A 102 13.21 5.49 -28.21
CA TYR A 102 12.04 4.63 -28.01
C TYR A 102 12.22 3.79 -26.76
N LEU A 103 11.27 3.92 -25.83
CA LEU A 103 11.22 3.14 -24.60
C LEU A 103 10.12 2.08 -24.72
N LEU A 104 10.50 0.81 -24.60
CA LEU A 104 9.61 -0.34 -24.54
C LEU A 104 9.60 -0.86 -23.12
N ILE A 105 8.45 -1.29 -22.64
CA ILE A 105 8.26 -1.78 -21.26
C ILE A 105 7.58 -3.14 -21.33
N ALA A 106 8.16 -4.14 -20.68
CA ALA A 106 7.51 -5.39 -20.33
C ALA A 106 7.23 -5.39 -18.83
N THR A 107 5.95 -5.28 -18.47
CA THR A 107 5.48 -5.28 -17.09
C THR A 107 5.61 -6.66 -16.43
N SER A 108 5.28 -6.79 -15.15
CA SER A 108 5.27 -8.09 -14.46
C SER A 108 4.21 -8.14 -13.36
N GLY A 109 3.73 -9.36 -13.08
CA GLY A 109 2.80 -9.64 -11.99
C GLY A 109 1.33 -9.51 -12.35
N GLY A 110 0.45 -9.45 -11.35
CA GLY A 110 -0.99 -9.30 -11.55
C GLY A 110 -1.40 -7.90 -12.01
N LEU A 111 -2.69 -7.69 -12.29
CA LEU A 111 -3.23 -6.47 -12.90
C LEU A 111 -2.73 -5.18 -12.22
N ASN A 112 -2.88 -5.05 -10.91
CA ASN A 112 -2.54 -3.80 -10.23
C ASN A 112 -1.01 -3.61 -10.08
N GLN A 113 -0.23 -4.68 -10.06
CA GLN A 113 1.23 -4.60 -10.14
C GLN A 113 1.67 -4.10 -11.53
N GLN A 114 1.05 -4.62 -12.59
CA GLN A 114 1.29 -4.15 -13.96
C GLN A 114 0.85 -2.69 -14.14
N ARG A 115 -0.25 -2.25 -13.51
CA ARG A 115 -0.66 -0.84 -13.48
C ARG A 115 0.44 0.05 -12.90
N THR A 116 1.06 -0.35 -11.78
CA THR A 116 2.19 0.44 -11.23
C THR A 116 3.35 0.53 -12.21
N GLY A 117 3.65 -0.56 -12.92
CA GLY A 117 4.66 -0.57 -13.98
C GLY A 117 4.33 0.39 -15.13
N ILE A 118 3.08 0.39 -15.61
CA ILE A 118 2.64 1.30 -16.68
C ILE A 118 2.75 2.76 -16.24
N ILE A 119 2.35 3.08 -15.01
CA ILE A 119 2.44 4.42 -14.44
C ILE A 119 3.89 4.88 -14.39
N ASP A 120 4.77 4.04 -13.86
CA ASP A 120 6.21 4.31 -13.78
C ASP A 120 6.85 4.44 -15.16
N ALA A 121 6.38 3.67 -16.16
CA ALA A 121 6.87 3.72 -17.54
C ALA A 121 6.65 5.08 -18.19
N VAL A 122 5.49 5.70 -17.99
CA VAL A 122 5.18 7.03 -18.50
C VAL A 122 6.13 8.07 -17.93
N VAL A 123 6.35 8.03 -16.60
CA VAL A 123 7.27 8.97 -15.95
C VAL A 123 8.72 8.72 -16.38
N ALA A 124 9.13 7.44 -16.51
CA ALA A 124 10.46 7.10 -17.02
C ALA A 124 10.66 7.60 -18.46
N ALA A 125 9.66 7.48 -19.33
CA ALA A 125 9.71 8.03 -20.70
C ALA A 125 9.88 9.56 -20.69
N TYR A 126 9.17 10.26 -19.79
CA TYR A 126 9.31 11.69 -19.60
C TYR A 126 10.73 12.08 -19.14
N ILE A 127 11.29 11.39 -18.15
CA ILE A 127 12.67 11.63 -17.64
C ILE A 127 13.69 11.41 -18.75
N LEU A 128 13.52 10.39 -19.58
CA LEU A 128 14.46 10.00 -20.64
C LEU A 128 14.27 10.77 -21.95
N ASN A 129 13.30 11.68 -22.01
CA ASN A 129 12.91 12.36 -23.24
C ASN A 129 12.64 11.37 -24.39
N ALA A 130 11.93 10.28 -24.13
CA ALA A 130 11.72 9.18 -25.05
C ALA A 130 10.25 9.03 -25.43
N THR A 131 10.00 8.54 -26.65
CA THR A 131 8.69 8.06 -27.07
C THR A 131 8.42 6.72 -26.40
N LEU A 132 7.31 6.61 -25.67
CA LEU A 132 6.86 5.35 -25.07
C LEU A 132 6.11 4.51 -26.11
N VAL A 133 6.52 3.26 -26.28
CA VAL A 133 5.70 2.26 -26.97
C VAL A 133 4.70 1.70 -25.94
N ILE A 134 3.44 1.47 -26.33
CA ILE A 134 2.43 0.89 -25.43
C ILE A 134 3.05 -0.30 -24.69
N PRO A 135 2.98 -0.33 -23.33
CA PRO A 135 3.59 -1.40 -22.52
C PRO A 135 3.04 -2.78 -22.84
N GLU A 136 3.93 -3.74 -22.87
CA GLU A 136 3.60 -5.16 -22.99
C GLU A 136 3.18 -5.69 -21.60
N LEU A 137 2.05 -6.41 -21.54
CA LEU A 137 1.56 -7.01 -20.32
C LEU A 137 2.26 -8.36 -20.06
N ASP A 138 2.21 -8.83 -18.83
CA ASP A 138 2.85 -10.08 -18.40
C ASP A 138 1.95 -11.29 -18.69
N HIS A 139 2.36 -12.10 -19.65
CA HIS A 139 1.68 -13.34 -20.00
C HIS A 139 2.32 -14.59 -19.36
N THR A 140 3.46 -14.44 -18.69
CA THR A 140 4.30 -15.57 -18.25
C THR A 140 4.29 -15.81 -16.75
N SER A 141 3.81 -14.85 -15.97
CA SER A 141 3.72 -14.96 -14.51
C SER A 141 2.71 -16.01 -14.06
N PHE A 142 2.59 -16.19 -12.76
CA PHE A 142 1.65 -17.12 -12.11
C PHE A 142 0.21 -17.03 -12.64
N TRP A 143 -0.25 -15.82 -12.97
CA TRP A 143 -1.61 -15.53 -13.43
C TRP A 143 -1.89 -16.01 -14.85
N LYS A 144 -0.85 -16.25 -15.67
CA LYS A 144 -0.95 -16.77 -17.05
C LYS A 144 -2.07 -16.12 -17.88
N ASP A 145 -2.27 -14.82 -17.70
CA ASP A 145 -3.27 -14.06 -18.44
C ASP A 145 -2.72 -13.67 -19.80
N SER A 146 -3.41 -14.01 -20.87
CA SER A 146 -2.99 -13.72 -22.23
C SER A 146 -3.48 -12.37 -22.76
N SER A 147 -4.15 -11.57 -21.93
CA SER A 147 -4.68 -10.27 -22.34
C SER A 147 -3.57 -9.29 -22.71
N ASN A 148 -3.70 -8.66 -23.86
CA ASN A 148 -2.86 -7.53 -24.27
C ASN A 148 -3.34 -6.22 -23.66
N PHE A 149 -2.51 -5.16 -23.74
CA PHE A 149 -2.84 -3.83 -23.21
C PHE A 149 -4.22 -3.33 -23.69
N SER A 150 -4.48 -3.41 -25.00
CA SER A 150 -5.73 -2.93 -25.60
C SER A 150 -6.96 -3.80 -25.32
N GLU A 151 -6.78 -4.96 -24.72
CA GLU A 151 -7.89 -5.81 -24.26
C GLU A 151 -8.29 -5.54 -22.80
N LEU A 152 -7.41 -4.86 -22.04
CA LEU A 152 -7.66 -4.41 -20.68
C LEU A 152 -7.93 -2.91 -20.60
N PHE A 153 -7.14 -2.10 -21.31
CA PHE A 153 -7.19 -0.64 -21.25
C PHE A 153 -7.52 -0.05 -22.60
N ASP A 154 -8.26 1.06 -22.61
CA ASP A 154 -8.51 1.87 -23.80
C ASP A 154 -7.20 2.53 -24.28
N ALA A 155 -6.55 1.88 -25.25
CA ALA A 155 -5.26 2.31 -25.77
C ALA A 155 -5.33 3.66 -26.51
N ASP A 156 -6.43 3.92 -27.21
CA ASP A 156 -6.61 5.18 -27.94
C ASP A 156 -6.87 6.33 -26.98
N TRP A 157 -7.63 6.10 -25.91
CA TRP A 157 -7.77 7.07 -24.83
C TRP A 157 -6.44 7.34 -24.15
N PHE A 158 -5.67 6.30 -23.80
CA PHE A 158 -4.37 6.42 -23.17
C PHE A 158 -3.41 7.30 -23.97
N ILE A 159 -3.32 7.08 -25.28
CA ILE A 159 -2.50 7.90 -26.19
C ILE A 159 -3.02 9.34 -26.25
N ARG A 160 -4.33 9.53 -26.47
CA ARG A 160 -4.93 10.87 -26.59
C ARG A 160 -4.80 11.66 -25.29
N PHE A 161 -5.01 11.04 -24.15
CA PHE A 161 -4.95 11.72 -22.86
C PHE A 161 -3.54 12.21 -22.54
N LEU A 162 -2.52 11.38 -22.79
CA LEU A 162 -1.12 11.67 -22.47
C LEU A 162 -0.39 12.52 -23.54
N ARG A 163 -1.03 12.88 -24.63
CA ARG A 163 -0.39 13.58 -25.78
C ARG A 163 0.39 14.84 -25.41
N ASN A 164 -0.04 15.54 -24.35
CA ASN A 164 0.64 16.76 -23.89
C ASN A 164 1.79 16.46 -22.91
N ASP A 165 1.79 15.29 -22.27
CA ASP A 165 2.78 14.89 -21.27
C ASP A 165 3.95 14.16 -21.93
N ILE A 166 3.65 13.12 -22.72
CA ILE A 166 4.65 12.31 -23.44
C ILE A 166 4.09 11.87 -24.81
N ARG A 167 5.00 11.54 -25.72
CA ARG A 167 4.63 10.88 -26.97
C ARG A 167 4.48 9.38 -26.73
N VAL A 168 3.29 8.83 -27.02
CA VAL A 168 2.99 7.40 -26.95
C VAL A 168 2.62 6.89 -28.35
N ILE A 169 3.14 5.71 -28.72
CA ILE A 169 2.85 5.05 -30.00
C ILE A 169 2.43 3.59 -29.77
N LYS A 170 1.63 3.04 -30.68
CA LYS A 170 1.16 1.64 -30.58
C LYS A 170 2.27 0.63 -30.83
N GLN A 171 3.14 0.89 -31.78
CA GLN A 171 4.21 -0.03 -32.18
C GLN A 171 5.48 0.73 -32.52
N LEU A 172 6.62 0.07 -32.37
CA LEU A 172 7.92 0.62 -32.79
C LEU A 172 7.91 0.84 -34.30
N PRO A 173 8.28 2.03 -34.80
CA PRO A 173 8.31 2.28 -36.25
C PRO A 173 9.36 1.45 -36.95
N ASN A 174 9.06 0.99 -38.16
CA ASN A 174 10.04 0.35 -39.04
C ASN A 174 11.07 1.40 -39.49
N MET A 175 12.30 1.25 -39.02
CA MET A 175 13.40 2.15 -39.35
C MET A 175 14.25 1.61 -40.51
N GLY A 176 13.66 1.42 -41.70
CA GLY A 176 14.33 0.92 -42.90
C GLY A 176 14.60 -0.61 -42.84
N GLU A 177 15.48 -1.11 -43.70
CA GLU A 177 15.77 -2.54 -43.89
C GLU A 177 16.35 -3.28 -42.66
N LYS A 178 16.72 -2.55 -41.60
CA LYS A 178 17.19 -3.13 -40.33
C LYS A 178 16.12 -3.02 -39.27
N PHE A 179 15.50 -4.16 -38.93
CA PHE A 179 14.74 -4.28 -37.70
C PHE A 179 15.58 -3.77 -36.54
N VAL A 180 15.13 -2.71 -35.87
CA VAL A 180 15.76 -2.26 -34.62
C VAL A 180 15.39 -3.26 -33.54
N ASN A 181 16.29 -4.18 -33.25
CA ASN A 181 16.10 -5.08 -32.10
C ASN A 181 16.35 -4.26 -30.82
N PRO A 182 15.32 -4.04 -29.97
CA PRO A 182 15.48 -3.24 -28.76
C PRO A 182 16.50 -3.87 -27.81
N HIS A 183 17.41 -3.04 -27.30
CA HIS A 183 18.37 -3.51 -26.30
C HIS A 183 17.64 -3.75 -24.98
N THR A 184 17.62 -4.99 -24.51
CA THR A 184 16.92 -5.39 -23.29
C THR A 184 17.81 -5.16 -22.08
N VAL A 185 17.26 -4.48 -21.07
CA VAL A 185 17.94 -4.19 -19.80
C VAL A 185 16.94 -4.15 -18.64
N ARG A 186 17.44 -4.35 -17.43
CA ARG A 186 16.67 -4.23 -16.20
C ARG A 186 17.21 -3.08 -15.35
N VAL A 187 16.31 -2.28 -14.80
CA VAL A 187 16.63 -1.23 -13.82
C VAL A 187 16.33 -1.73 -12.40
N PRO A 188 17.06 -1.26 -11.37
CA PRO A 188 16.75 -1.61 -9.98
C PRO A 188 15.38 -1.07 -9.57
N ARG A 189 14.79 -1.66 -8.53
CA ARG A 189 13.60 -1.10 -7.87
C ARG A 189 13.92 0.30 -7.34
N LYS A 190 12.92 1.18 -7.28
CA LYS A 190 13.05 2.55 -6.76
C LYS A 190 14.16 3.37 -7.45
N CYS A 191 14.42 3.11 -8.74
CA CYS A 191 15.37 3.87 -9.54
C CYS A 191 14.97 5.35 -9.60
N THR A 192 15.86 6.24 -9.19
CA THR A 192 15.64 7.69 -9.20
C THR A 192 15.76 8.27 -10.61
N PRO A 193 15.35 9.53 -10.86
CA PRO A 193 15.61 10.20 -12.16
C PRO A 193 17.08 10.12 -12.57
N LYS A 194 18.03 10.42 -11.67
CA LYS A 194 19.47 10.29 -11.92
C LYS A 194 19.89 8.86 -12.26
N CYS A 195 19.26 7.86 -11.67
CA CYS A 195 19.52 6.46 -11.98
C CYS A 195 19.05 6.12 -13.41
N TYR A 196 17.92 6.64 -13.88
CA TYR A 196 17.47 6.49 -15.27
C TYR A 196 18.41 7.19 -16.25
N GLU A 197 18.79 8.43 -15.95
CA GLU A 197 19.72 9.22 -16.76
C GLU A 197 21.11 8.55 -16.86
N GLY A 198 21.62 7.99 -15.79
CA GLY A 198 22.93 7.33 -15.78
C GLY A 198 22.95 5.92 -16.38
N ARG A 199 21.84 5.16 -16.31
CA ARG A 199 21.81 3.74 -16.74
C ARG A 199 21.09 3.51 -18.06
N VAL A 200 19.99 4.22 -18.32
CA VAL A 200 19.12 3.95 -19.48
C VAL A 200 19.38 4.96 -20.61
N LEU A 201 19.54 6.25 -20.27
CA LEU A 201 19.76 7.29 -21.29
C LEU A 201 20.98 7.03 -22.21
N PRO A 202 22.16 6.61 -21.70
CA PRO A 202 23.30 6.28 -22.58
C PRO A 202 23.00 5.15 -23.57
N LEU A 203 22.18 4.16 -23.12
CA LEU A 203 21.75 3.06 -23.98
C LEU A 203 20.77 3.54 -25.05
N LEU A 204 19.81 4.43 -24.68
CA LEU A 204 18.87 5.04 -25.65
C LEU A 204 19.60 5.88 -26.70
N VAL A 205 20.61 6.65 -26.29
CA VAL A 205 21.44 7.43 -27.23
C VAL A 205 22.19 6.51 -28.20
N LYS A 206 22.76 5.40 -27.71
CA LYS A 206 23.57 4.48 -28.55
C LYS A 206 22.71 3.55 -29.41
N LYS A 207 21.57 3.05 -28.86
CA LYS A 207 20.76 1.97 -29.47
C LYS A 207 19.42 2.43 -30.02
N ARG A 208 19.01 3.67 -29.75
CA ARG A 208 17.71 4.29 -30.10
C ARG A 208 16.49 3.62 -29.46
N ALA A 209 16.45 2.29 -29.35
CA ALA A 209 15.37 1.53 -28.70
C ALA A 209 15.89 0.70 -27.53
N VAL A 210 15.28 0.87 -26.36
CA VAL A 210 15.59 0.11 -25.13
C VAL A 210 14.32 -0.49 -24.58
N ARG A 211 14.38 -1.81 -24.23
CA ARG A 211 13.30 -2.53 -23.57
C ARG A 211 13.66 -2.77 -22.12
N LEU A 212 12.85 -2.25 -21.20
CA LEU A 212 12.96 -2.53 -19.77
C LEU A 212 12.05 -3.70 -19.41
N THR A 213 12.60 -4.71 -18.72
CA THR A 213 11.88 -5.95 -18.37
C THR A 213 11.63 -6.06 -16.87
N LYS A 214 10.65 -6.91 -16.51
CA LYS A 214 10.19 -7.11 -15.13
C LYS A 214 9.92 -5.75 -14.48
N PHE A 215 9.12 -4.95 -15.18
CA PHE A 215 8.96 -3.53 -14.87
C PHE A 215 7.78 -3.32 -13.92
N ASP A 216 8.09 -3.40 -12.62
CA ASP A 216 7.18 -3.16 -11.51
C ASP A 216 7.93 -2.39 -10.41
N TYR A 217 7.33 -1.38 -9.81
CA TYR A 217 7.96 -0.55 -8.76
C TYR A 217 9.40 -0.12 -9.09
N ARG A 218 9.65 0.25 -10.34
CA ARG A 218 11.00 0.59 -10.83
C ARG A 218 11.32 2.08 -10.71
N LEU A 219 10.39 2.89 -10.22
CA LEU A 219 10.57 4.32 -10.04
C LEU A 219 10.54 4.66 -8.54
N SER A 220 11.43 5.56 -8.12
CA SER A 220 11.47 6.10 -6.77
C SER A 220 10.18 6.85 -6.43
N ASN A 221 9.78 6.83 -5.15
CA ASN A 221 8.72 7.71 -4.66
C ASN A 221 9.22 9.14 -4.39
N MET A 222 10.53 9.33 -4.28
CA MET A 222 11.14 10.65 -4.10
C MET A 222 11.31 11.33 -5.46
N LEU A 223 10.23 11.92 -5.96
CA LEU A 223 10.16 12.68 -7.19
C LEU A 223 9.72 14.11 -6.88
N ASP A 224 10.04 15.04 -7.78
CA ASP A 224 9.47 16.38 -7.73
C ASP A 224 7.95 16.35 -7.93
N ASP A 225 7.30 17.46 -7.58
CA ASP A 225 5.85 17.60 -7.60
C ASP A 225 5.24 17.39 -8.98
N ASP A 226 5.87 17.87 -10.03
CA ASP A 226 5.38 17.76 -11.40
C ASP A 226 5.41 16.30 -11.90
N LEU A 227 6.46 15.53 -11.55
CA LEU A 227 6.53 14.10 -11.85
C LEU A 227 5.54 13.28 -11.01
N GLN A 228 5.30 13.66 -9.75
CA GLN A 228 4.23 13.05 -8.96
C GLN A 228 2.85 13.33 -9.54
N LYS A 229 2.59 14.57 -9.97
CA LYS A 229 1.34 14.95 -10.67
C LYS A 229 1.18 14.21 -12.00
N LEU A 230 2.27 13.97 -12.73
CA LEU A 230 2.22 13.09 -13.91
C LEU A 230 1.80 11.67 -13.55
N ARG A 231 2.36 11.09 -12.49
CA ARG A 231 1.92 9.77 -11.98
C ARG A 231 0.42 9.74 -11.70
N CYS A 232 -0.11 10.79 -11.06
CA CYS A 232 -1.54 10.90 -10.78
C CYS A 232 -2.38 10.98 -12.06
N ARG A 233 -1.97 11.76 -13.04
CA ARG A 233 -2.67 11.83 -14.35
C ARG A 233 -2.74 10.46 -15.01
N VAL A 234 -1.64 9.71 -14.98
CA VAL A 234 -1.61 8.35 -15.54
C VAL A 234 -2.52 7.42 -14.77
N ASN A 235 -2.35 7.33 -13.44
CA ASN A 235 -3.04 6.35 -12.60
C ASN A 235 -4.56 6.56 -12.56
N TYR A 236 -4.99 7.81 -12.47
CA TYR A 236 -6.39 8.12 -12.18
C TYR A 236 -7.20 8.51 -13.41
N HIS A 237 -6.54 8.92 -14.51
CA HIS A 237 -7.23 9.42 -15.68
C HIS A 237 -6.85 8.72 -17.00
N ALA A 238 -5.55 8.43 -17.22
CA ALA A 238 -5.13 7.81 -18.47
C ALA A 238 -5.43 6.30 -18.54
N LEU A 239 -5.26 5.56 -17.43
CA LEU A 239 -5.54 4.12 -17.37
C LEU A 239 -7.05 3.86 -17.17
N LYS A 240 -7.80 3.92 -18.27
CA LYS A 240 -9.22 3.57 -18.35
C LYS A 240 -9.33 2.13 -18.87
N PHE A 241 -10.14 1.30 -18.23
CA PHE A 241 -10.46 -0.02 -18.76
C PHE A 241 -11.27 0.08 -20.07
N THR A 242 -11.25 -0.97 -20.89
CA THR A 242 -12.07 -1.07 -22.09
C THR A 242 -13.56 -0.96 -21.78
N ASP A 243 -14.37 -0.56 -22.76
CA ASP A 243 -15.80 -0.34 -22.55
C ASP A 243 -16.51 -1.62 -22.10
N SER A 244 -16.16 -2.80 -22.62
CA SER A 244 -16.74 -4.08 -22.21
C SER A 244 -16.51 -4.38 -20.71
N ILE A 245 -15.32 -4.14 -20.20
CA ILE A 245 -15.00 -4.29 -18.77
C ILE A 245 -15.73 -3.24 -17.93
N GLN A 246 -15.78 -1.99 -18.41
CA GLN A 246 -16.48 -0.89 -17.73
C GLN A 246 -17.98 -1.15 -17.62
N GLU A 247 -18.61 -1.60 -18.69
CA GLU A 247 -20.05 -1.90 -18.74
C GLU A 247 -20.41 -3.05 -17.81
N MET A 248 -19.62 -4.14 -17.84
CA MET A 248 -19.85 -5.28 -16.96
C MET A 248 -19.61 -4.89 -15.48
N GLY A 249 -18.56 -4.15 -15.19
CA GLY A 249 -18.28 -3.66 -13.82
C GLY A 249 -19.40 -2.74 -13.30
N LYS A 250 -19.91 -1.82 -14.15
CA LYS A 250 -21.05 -0.96 -13.81
C LYS A 250 -22.33 -1.77 -13.57
N LEU A 251 -22.60 -2.78 -14.38
CA LEU A 251 -23.73 -3.67 -14.19
C LEU A 251 -23.69 -4.36 -12.81
N LEU A 252 -22.52 -4.82 -12.38
CA LEU A 252 -22.35 -5.38 -11.03
C LEU A 252 -22.64 -4.35 -9.94
N VAL A 253 -22.15 -3.12 -10.10
CA VAL A 253 -22.45 -2.01 -9.17
C VAL A 253 -23.94 -1.70 -9.13
N GLU A 254 -24.60 -1.60 -10.27
CA GLU A 254 -26.06 -1.36 -10.37
C GLU A 254 -26.84 -2.46 -9.65
N ARG A 255 -26.47 -3.72 -9.84
CA ARG A 255 -27.09 -4.86 -9.14
C ARG A 255 -26.89 -4.81 -7.63
N MET A 256 -25.72 -4.35 -7.16
CA MET A 256 -25.50 -4.07 -5.74
C MET A 256 -26.39 -2.92 -5.24
N ARG A 257 -26.49 -1.83 -6.01
CA ARG A 257 -27.33 -0.67 -5.66
C ARG A 257 -28.83 -0.99 -5.66
N MET A 258 -29.29 -1.92 -6.49
CA MET A 258 -30.68 -2.42 -6.42
C MET A 258 -30.97 -3.19 -5.13
N LYS A 259 -29.95 -3.82 -4.53
CA LYS A 259 -30.10 -4.57 -3.27
C LYS A 259 -30.00 -3.68 -2.05
N SER A 260 -29.15 -2.65 -2.09
CA SER A 260 -28.94 -1.74 -0.97
C SER A 260 -28.50 -0.35 -1.42
N LYS A 261 -28.97 0.68 -0.73
CA LYS A 261 -28.50 2.07 -0.91
C LYS A 261 -27.01 2.20 -0.66
N HIS A 262 -26.51 1.52 0.36
CA HIS A 262 -25.10 1.54 0.77
C HIS A 262 -24.56 0.11 0.86
N PHE A 263 -23.33 -0.10 0.41
CA PHE A 263 -22.66 -1.39 0.54
C PHE A 263 -21.16 -1.25 0.80
N ILE A 264 -20.63 -2.25 1.47
CA ILE A 264 -19.19 -2.44 1.67
C ILE A 264 -18.66 -3.32 0.53
N ALA A 265 -17.50 -2.99 -0.04
CA ALA A 265 -16.71 -3.93 -0.82
C ALA A 265 -15.46 -4.34 -0.03
N LEU A 266 -15.30 -5.63 0.18
CA LEU A 266 -14.16 -6.25 0.85
C LEU A 266 -13.25 -6.90 -0.18
N HIS A 267 -12.04 -6.38 -0.36
CA HIS A 267 -10.99 -7.12 -1.05
C HIS A 267 -10.37 -8.13 -0.08
N LEU A 268 -10.83 -9.37 -0.19
CA LEU A 268 -10.41 -10.48 0.67
C LEU A 268 -9.29 -11.27 0.00
N ARG A 269 -8.06 -10.90 0.30
CA ARG A 269 -6.86 -11.55 -0.20
C ARG A 269 -6.47 -12.72 0.71
N PHE A 270 -7.16 -13.85 0.54
CA PHE A 270 -7.00 -15.05 1.36
C PHE A 270 -6.84 -16.32 0.48
N GLU A 271 -6.26 -16.17 -0.69
CA GLU A 271 -5.98 -17.25 -1.63
C GLU A 271 -4.72 -18.02 -1.22
N PRO A 272 -4.59 -19.30 -1.64
CA PRO A 272 -3.49 -20.18 -1.24
C PRO A 272 -2.09 -19.63 -1.54
N ASP A 273 -1.94 -18.94 -2.67
CA ASP A 273 -0.66 -18.35 -3.06
C ASP A 273 -0.24 -17.20 -2.13
N MET A 274 -1.20 -16.34 -1.75
CA MET A 274 -0.92 -15.24 -0.83
C MET A 274 -0.61 -15.71 0.57
N LEU A 275 -1.34 -16.71 1.07
CA LEU A 275 -1.06 -17.30 2.39
C LEU A 275 0.32 -17.97 2.40
N ALA A 276 0.64 -18.74 1.36
CA ALA A 276 1.96 -19.34 1.20
C ALA A 276 3.07 -18.29 1.14
N PHE A 277 2.89 -17.22 0.35
CA PHE A 277 3.83 -16.10 0.25
C PHE A 277 4.05 -15.42 1.60
N SER A 278 2.98 -15.12 2.35
CA SER A 278 3.05 -14.45 3.64
C SER A 278 3.85 -15.23 4.68
N GLY A 279 3.85 -16.56 4.58
CA GLY A 279 4.45 -17.45 5.57
C GLY A 279 3.71 -17.46 6.90
N CYS A 280 2.45 -17.04 6.90
CA CYS A 280 1.55 -17.07 8.05
C CYS A 280 0.96 -18.48 8.25
N TYR A 281 0.50 -18.75 9.46
CA TYR A 281 -0.17 -19.98 9.82
C TYR A 281 -1.50 -19.67 10.50
N TYR A 282 -2.55 -20.39 10.14
CA TYR A 282 -3.94 -20.11 10.53
C TYR A 282 -4.60 -21.22 11.34
N GLY A 283 -3.82 -22.24 11.77
CA GLY A 283 -4.30 -23.29 12.65
C GLY A 283 -4.73 -24.59 11.97
N GLY A 284 -4.63 -24.69 10.62
CA GLY A 284 -5.03 -25.89 9.85
C GLY A 284 -4.11 -27.11 9.96
N GLY A 285 -3.20 -27.14 10.94
CA GLY A 285 -2.36 -28.30 11.26
C GLY A 285 -1.33 -28.63 10.18
N GLU A 286 -0.99 -29.91 10.09
CA GLU A 286 -0.01 -30.42 9.14
C GLU A 286 -0.48 -30.32 7.68
N LYS A 287 -1.80 -30.37 7.45
CA LYS A 287 -2.37 -30.20 6.11
C LYS A 287 -2.03 -28.81 5.55
N GLU A 288 -2.33 -27.76 6.29
CA GLU A 288 -2.03 -26.38 5.90
C GLU A 288 -0.53 -26.19 5.67
N ARG A 289 0.31 -26.64 6.61
CA ARG A 289 1.78 -26.52 6.50
C ARG A 289 2.32 -27.18 5.26
N LYS A 290 1.82 -28.37 4.90
CA LYS A 290 2.22 -29.09 3.71
C LYS A 290 1.76 -28.39 2.43
N GLU A 291 0.48 -28.06 2.32
CA GLU A 291 -0.11 -27.44 1.13
C GLU A 291 0.51 -26.06 0.84
N LEU A 292 0.52 -25.16 1.84
CA LEU A 292 1.10 -23.83 1.67
C LEU A 292 2.63 -23.89 1.54
N GLY A 293 3.28 -24.87 2.18
CA GLY A 293 4.72 -25.12 2.04
C GLY A 293 5.11 -25.50 0.62
N GLU A 294 4.34 -26.38 -0.05
CA GLU A 294 4.59 -26.74 -1.44
C GLU A 294 4.40 -25.55 -2.39
N ILE A 295 3.37 -24.74 -2.17
CA ILE A 295 3.17 -23.51 -2.95
C ILE A 295 4.33 -22.54 -2.72
N ARG A 296 4.80 -22.39 -1.47
CA ARG A 296 5.89 -21.48 -1.10
C ARG A 296 7.22 -21.81 -1.76
N LYS A 297 7.49 -23.07 -2.08
CA LYS A 297 8.71 -23.51 -2.81
C LYS A 297 8.89 -22.84 -4.19
N ARG A 298 7.82 -22.26 -4.74
CA ARG A 298 7.88 -21.50 -6.01
C ARG A 298 8.78 -20.27 -5.88
N TRP A 299 8.90 -19.70 -4.69
CA TRP A 299 9.74 -18.52 -4.41
C TRP A 299 11.05 -18.95 -3.74
N LYS A 300 12.07 -19.20 -4.56
CA LYS A 300 13.38 -19.70 -4.10
C LYS A 300 14.11 -18.76 -3.12
N SER A 301 13.81 -17.46 -3.13
CA SER A 301 14.43 -16.46 -2.27
C SER A 301 13.65 -16.16 -0.98
N LEU A 302 12.46 -16.73 -0.80
CA LEU A 302 11.72 -16.56 0.46
C LEU A 302 12.37 -17.43 1.54
N HIS A 303 12.95 -16.76 2.53
CA HIS A 303 13.50 -17.44 3.71
C HIS A 303 12.38 -18.03 4.59
N ALA A 304 12.74 -19.01 5.42
CA ALA A 304 11.85 -19.50 6.45
C ALA A 304 11.43 -18.34 7.37
N SER A 305 10.13 -18.16 7.53
CA SER A 305 9.56 -17.15 8.42
C SER A 305 9.02 -17.80 9.69
N ASN A 306 9.09 -17.09 10.80
CA ASN A 306 8.35 -17.47 12.02
C ASN A 306 6.94 -16.90 11.88
N PRO A 307 5.89 -17.76 11.73
CA PRO A 307 4.52 -17.30 11.50
C PRO A 307 4.00 -16.40 12.62
N ASP A 308 4.32 -16.71 13.89
CA ASP A 308 3.88 -15.93 15.05
C ASP A 308 4.52 -14.54 15.06
N LYS A 309 5.80 -14.44 14.67
CA LYS A 309 6.47 -13.14 14.53
C LYS A 309 5.84 -12.31 13.42
N VAL A 310 5.58 -12.93 12.27
CA VAL A 310 4.93 -12.26 11.11
C VAL A 310 3.55 -11.73 11.53
N ARG A 311 2.77 -12.57 12.24
CA ARG A 311 1.44 -12.21 12.71
C ARG A 311 1.48 -11.08 13.75
N ARG A 312 2.37 -11.14 14.75
CA ARG A 312 2.55 -10.06 15.75
C ARG A 312 2.94 -8.72 15.11
N HIS A 313 3.64 -8.75 14.00
CA HIS A 313 3.97 -7.53 13.25
C HIS A 313 2.82 -7.02 12.36
N GLY A 314 1.65 -7.68 12.39
CA GLY A 314 0.48 -7.31 11.60
C GLY A 314 0.66 -7.50 10.10
N ARG A 315 1.53 -8.43 9.71
CA ARG A 315 1.85 -8.71 8.30
C ARG A 315 1.05 -9.87 7.72
N CYS A 316 0.35 -10.63 8.54
CA CYS A 316 -0.56 -11.67 8.07
C CYS A 316 -1.87 -11.06 7.57
N PRO A 317 -2.41 -11.51 6.44
CA PRO A 317 -3.79 -11.23 6.08
C PRO A 317 -4.73 -11.62 7.22
N LEU A 318 -5.71 -10.77 7.53
CA LEU A 318 -6.75 -11.14 8.48
C LEU A 318 -7.62 -12.24 7.87
N THR A 319 -8.09 -13.17 8.71
CA THR A 319 -9.07 -14.17 8.29
C THR A 319 -10.41 -13.52 7.94
N PRO A 320 -11.29 -14.20 7.18
CA PRO A 320 -12.64 -13.70 6.92
C PRO A 320 -13.41 -13.37 8.21
N GLU A 321 -13.33 -14.23 9.23
CA GLU A 321 -13.93 -13.98 10.56
C GLU A 321 -13.39 -12.70 11.20
N GLU A 322 -12.06 -12.54 11.24
CA GLU A 322 -11.40 -11.38 11.87
C GLU A 322 -11.80 -10.05 11.22
N VAL A 323 -11.92 -10.05 9.88
CA VAL A 323 -12.43 -8.88 9.15
C VAL A 323 -13.88 -8.61 9.50
N GLY A 324 -14.71 -9.66 9.54
CA GLY A 324 -16.12 -9.55 9.93
C GLY A 324 -16.30 -8.98 11.34
N LEU A 325 -15.57 -9.51 12.31
CA LEU A 325 -15.59 -9.00 13.70
C LEU A 325 -15.12 -7.55 13.79
N MET A 326 -14.08 -7.17 13.06
CA MET A 326 -13.63 -5.78 13.00
C MET A 326 -14.73 -4.86 12.46
N LEU A 327 -15.38 -5.23 11.36
CA LEU A 327 -16.46 -4.43 10.76
C LEU A 327 -17.66 -4.30 11.69
N ARG A 328 -18.06 -5.40 12.35
CA ARG A 328 -19.12 -5.39 13.38
C ARG A 328 -18.75 -4.45 14.53
N ALA A 329 -17.53 -4.52 15.02
CA ALA A 329 -17.02 -3.67 16.10
C ALA A 329 -16.97 -2.19 15.72
N LEU A 330 -16.75 -1.87 14.45
CA LEU A 330 -16.82 -0.51 13.91
C LEU A 330 -18.26 0.02 13.82
N GLY A 331 -19.27 -0.84 13.88
CA GLY A 331 -20.68 -0.43 13.92
C GLY A 331 -21.50 -0.82 12.69
N PHE A 332 -20.96 -1.60 11.76
CA PHE A 332 -21.75 -2.13 10.65
C PHE A 332 -22.68 -3.24 11.15
N GLY A 333 -23.98 -3.08 10.92
CA GLY A 333 -25.02 -4.02 11.35
C GLY A 333 -25.04 -5.32 10.53
N ILE A 334 -25.80 -6.32 11.00
CA ILE A 334 -26.00 -7.60 10.34
C ILE A 334 -26.71 -7.44 8.98
N ASP A 335 -27.48 -6.38 8.83
CA ASP A 335 -28.23 -6.00 7.62
C ASP A 335 -27.33 -5.39 6.51
N THR A 336 -26.06 -5.11 6.82
CA THR A 336 -25.12 -4.53 5.87
C THR A 336 -24.87 -5.47 4.68
N HIS A 337 -24.98 -4.94 3.47
CA HIS A 337 -24.65 -5.66 2.24
C HIS A 337 -23.13 -5.62 2.01
N LEU A 338 -22.53 -6.81 1.84
CA LEU A 338 -21.10 -7.01 1.65
C LEU A 338 -20.83 -7.61 0.27
N TYR A 339 -20.08 -6.90 -0.58
CA TYR A 339 -19.49 -7.46 -1.79
C TYR A 339 -18.08 -7.95 -1.49
N VAL A 340 -17.77 -9.21 -1.77
CA VAL A 340 -16.45 -9.78 -1.57
C VAL A 340 -15.75 -9.94 -2.92
N ALA A 341 -14.69 -9.17 -3.09
CA ALA A 341 -13.75 -9.23 -4.19
C ALA A 341 -12.61 -10.17 -3.83
N SER A 342 -12.56 -11.33 -4.42
CA SER A 342 -11.54 -12.36 -4.19
C SER A 342 -11.43 -13.33 -5.35
N GLY A 343 -10.31 -14.04 -5.42
CA GLY A 343 -10.19 -15.30 -6.14
C GLY A 343 -10.69 -16.47 -5.30
N GLU A 344 -10.15 -17.66 -5.55
CA GLU A 344 -10.49 -18.87 -4.78
C GLU A 344 -9.90 -18.78 -3.36
N ILE A 345 -10.76 -18.76 -2.35
CA ILE A 345 -10.38 -18.65 -0.94
C ILE A 345 -9.81 -19.98 -0.43
N TYR A 346 -8.70 -19.93 0.30
CA TYR A 346 -8.12 -21.10 0.97
C TYR A 346 -9.09 -21.66 2.01
N GLY A 347 -9.36 -22.97 1.96
CA GLY A 347 -10.35 -23.64 2.79
C GLY A 347 -11.80 -23.45 2.30
N GLY A 348 -12.06 -22.70 1.23
CA GLY A 348 -13.36 -22.61 0.55
C GLY A 348 -14.47 -22.05 1.44
N GLU A 349 -15.67 -22.65 1.32
CA GLU A 349 -16.87 -22.20 2.02
C GLU A 349 -16.77 -22.30 3.55
N GLU A 350 -16.06 -23.30 4.07
CA GLU A 350 -15.84 -23.47 5.52
C GLU A 350 -15.10 -22.25 6.12
N THR A 351 -14.12 -21.69 5.39
CA THR A 351 -13.41 -20.49 5.81
C THR A 351 -14.27 -19.22 5.71
N LEU A 352 -15.23 -19.17 4.76
CA LEU A 352 -16.12 -18.02 4.55
C LEU A 352 -17.34 -18.02 5.47
N GLU A 353 -17.75 -19.18 5.98
CA GLU A 353 -18.96 -19.34 6.77
C GLU A 353 -19.05 -18.36 7.95
N PRO A 354 -18.01 -18.15 8.79
CA PRO A 354 -18.07 -17.19 9.89
C PRO A 354 -18.33 -15.74 9.41
N LEU A 355 -17.76 -15.34 8.27
CA LEU A 355 -18.03 -14.03 7.69
C LEU A 355 -19.48 -13.91 7.20
N ARG A 356 -20.01 -14.96 6.58
CA ARG A 356 -21.41 -15.00 6.14
C ARG A 356 -22.39 -14.98 7.30
N ALA A 357 -22.05 -15.64 8.40
CA ALA A 357 -22.85 -15.57 9.64
C ALA A 357 -22.91 -14.14 10.21
N LEU A 358 -21.80 -13.41 10.16
CA LEU A 358 -21.72 -12.01 10.58
C LEU A 358 -22.42 -11.04 9.60
N PHE A 359 -22.42 -11.35 8.29
CA PHE A 359 -23.01 -10.55 7.22
C PHE A 359 -23.76 -11.44 6.22
N PRO A 360 -25.03 -11.81 6.50
CA PRO A 360 -25.81 -12.70 5.63
C PRO A 360 -26.06 -12.14 4.22
N ASN A 361 -26.08 -10.81 4.06
CA ASN A 361 -26.20 -10.17 2.75
C ASN A 361 -24.85 -10.15 2.01
N PHE A 362 -24.32 -11.35 1.78
CA PHE A 362 -23.02 -11.60 1.15
C PHE A 362 -23.17 -11.76 -0.38
N HIS A 363 -22.36 -11.02 -1.13
CA HIS A 363 -22.38 -11.00 -2.60
C HIS A 363 -20.96 -11.10 -3.17
N SER A 364 -20.86 -11.66 -4.37
CA SER A 364 -19.65 -11.68 -5.20
C SER A 364 -20.04 -11.44 -6.66
N LYS A 365 -19.06 -11.30 -7.56
CA LYS A 365 -19.34 -11.20 -9.01
C LYS A 365 -20.08 -12.43 -9.53
N GLU A 366 -19.79 -13.60 -9.00
CA GLU A 366 -20.44 -14.86 -9.38
C GLU A 366 -21.88 -14.98 -8.88
N THR A 367 -22.24 -14.29 -7.80
CA THR A 367 -23.64 -14.26 -7.29
C THR A 367 -24.46 -13.11 -7.88
N LEU A 368 -23.80 -12.10 -8.44
CA LEU A 368 -24.46 -10.94 -9.04
C LEU A 368 -24.63 -11.07 -10.55
N ALA A 369 -23.82 -11.87 -11.23
CA ALA A 369 -23.88 -12.07 -12.66
C ALA A 369 -24.10 -13.54 -13.02
N THR A 370 -24.69 -13.78 -14.21
CA THR A 370 -24.83 -15.13 -14.74
C THR A 370 -23.48 -15.63 -15.31
N LYS A 371 -23.39 -16.94 -15.50
CA LYS A 371 -22.19 -17.54 -16.11
C LYS A 371 -21.97 -17.05 -17.55
N GLU A 372 -23.05 -16.82 -18.27
CA GLU A 372 -23.03 -16.31 -19.65
C GLU A 372 -22.49 -14.87 -19.71
N GLU A 373 -22.88 -14.02 -18.77
CA GLU A 373 -22.39 -12.65 -18.66
C GLU A 373 -20.90 -12.60 -18.30
N LEU A 374 -20.44 -13.51 -17.43
CA LEU A 374 -19.03 -13.59 -17.03
C LEU A 374 -18.16 -14.35 -18.03
N ALA A 375 -18.71 -15.16 -18.92
CA ALA A 375 -17.96 -16.02 -19.85
C ALA A 375 -16.85 -15.28 -20.64
N PRO A 376 -17.03 -14.01 -21.13
CA PRO A 376 -15.99 -13.29 -21.83
C PRO A 376 -14.78 -12.89 -20.95
N PHE A 377 -14.94 -12.97 -19.61
CA PHE A 377 -13.94 -12.52 -18.64
C PHE A 377 -13.32 -13.69 -17.87
N MET A 378 -14.04 -14.78 -17.64
CA MET A 378 -13.65 -15.88 -16.73
C MET A 378 -12.29 -16.53 -17.06
N SER A 379 -11.92 -16.61 -18.33
CA SER A 379 -10.63 -17.18 -18.74
C SER A 379 -9.44 -16.22 -18.54
N PHE A 380 -9.69 -14.99 -18.08
CA PHE A 380 -8.69 -13.92 -17.98
C PHE A 380 -8.69 -13.35 -16.57
N SER A 381 -7.70 -13.72 -15.78
CA SER A 381 -7.59 -13.29 -14.37
C SER A 381 -7.56 -11.77 -14.22
N SER A 382 -6.85 -11.06 -15.10
CA SER A 382 -6.78 -9.59 -15.06
C SER A 382 -8.11 -8.92 -15.41
N ARG A 383 -8.94 -9.52 -16.28
CA ARG A 383 -10.28 -8.99 -16.58
C ARG A 383 -11.23 -9.20 -15.39
N MET A 384 -11.18 -10.39 -14.77
CA MET A 384 -11.97 -10.66 -13.54
C MET A 384 -11.56 -9.73 -12.39
N ALA A 385 -10.25 -9.51 -12.19
CA ALA A 385 -9.75 -8.57 -11.20
C ALA A 385 -10.15 -7.11 -11.52
N ALA A 386 -10.27 -6.75 -12.81
CA ALA A 386 -10.75 -5.42 -13.20
C ALA A 386 -12.24 -5.21 -12.86
N LEU A 387 -13.07 -6.24 -12.94
CA LEU A 387 -14.47 -6.18 -12.48
C LEU A 387 -14.52 -5.91 -10.98
N ASP A 388 -13.77 -6.68 -10.19
CA ASP A 388 -13.66 -6.48 -8.73
C ASP A 388 -13.15 -5.07 -8.39
N TYR A 389 -12.14 -4.58 -9.14
CA TYR A 389 -11.62 -3.23 -8.97
C TYR A 389 -12.70 -2.16 -9.14
N ILE A 390 -13.55 -2.27 -10.17
CA ILE A 390 -14.62 -1.32 -10.45
C ILE A 390 -15.64 -1.32 -9.32
N VAL A 391 -16.09 -2.49 -8.86
CA VAL A 391 -17.07 -2.59 -7.75
C VAL A 391 -16.48 -2.04 -6.46
N CYS A 392 -15.20 -2.36 -6.16
CA CYS A 392 -14.51 -1.84 -4.97
C CYS A 392 -14.33 -0.31 -5.01
N ASP A 393 -14.03 0.27 -6.19
CA ASP A 393 -13.91 1.72 -6.35
C ASP A 393 -15.26 2.42 -6.14
N ASP A 394 -16.34 1.82 -6.60
CA ASP A 394 -17.70 2.40 -6.55
C ASP A 394 -18.43 2.18 -5.22
N SER A 395 -17.96 1.24 -4.38
CA SER A 395 -18.56 0.97 -3.06
C SER A 395 -18.55 2.21 -2.16
N ASP A 396 -19.47 2.30 -1.21
CA ASP A 396 -19.46 3.39 -0.22
C ASP A 396 -18.26 3.26 0.71
N VAL A 397 -17.97 2.05 1.17
CA VAL A 397 -16.80 1.72 1.99
C VAL A 397 -16.02 0.61 1.32
N PHE A 398 -14.72 0.81 1.16
CA PHE A 398 -13.79 -0.21 0.70
C PHE A 398 -12.97 -0.74 1.86
N VAL A 399 -12.89 -2.05 1.98
CA VAL A 399 -12.18 -2.73 3.07
C VAL A 399 -11.15 -3.69 2.51
N THR A 400 -10.01 -3.79 3.16
CA THR A 400 -8.95 -4.74 2.81
C THR A 400 -8.60 -5.61 4.00
N ASN A 401 -8.10 -6.83 3.77
CA ASN A 401 -7.56 -7.68 4.82
C ASN A 401 -6.02 -7.72 4.83
N ASN A 402 -5.39 -7.05 3.87
CA ASN A 402 -3.94 -7.02 3.70
C ASN A 402 -3.46 -5.71 3.05
N ASN A 403 -2.17 -5.67 2.68
CA ASN A 403 -1.49 -4.54 2.02
C ASN A 403 -1.18 -4.77 0.54
N GLY A 404 -1.95 -5.58 -0.16
CA GLY A 404 -1.75 -5.87 -1.58
C GLY A 404 -1.82 -4.63 -2.50
N ASN A 405 -1.43 -4.79 -3.75
CA ASN A 405 -1.37 -3.69 -4.73
C ASN A 405 -2.75 -3.09 -5.01
N MET A 406 -3.79 -3.91 -5.13
CA MET A 406 -5.17 -3.44 -5.29
C MET A 406 -5.60 -2.58 -4.10
N ALA A 407 -5.30 -3.03 -2.88
CA ALA A 407 -5.60 -2.29 -1.66
C ALA A 407 -4.97 -0.88 -1.66
N LYS A 408 -3.69 -0.77 -2.05
CA LYS A 408 -2.97 0.50 -2.11
C LYS A 408 -3.48 1.42 -3.22
N ILE A 409 -3.67 0.90 -4.42
CA ILE A 409 -4.10 1.71 -5.58
C ILE A 409 -5.52 2.24 -5.36
N LEU A 410 -6.44 1.42 -4.86
CA LEU A 410 -7.79 1.87 -4.55
C LEU A 410 -7.82 2.86 -3.38
N ALA A 411 -7.04 2.63 -2.31
CA ALA A 411 -6.93 3.58 -1.22
C ALA A 411 -6.45 4.96 -1.72
N GLY A 412 -5.41 4.99 -2.55
CA GLY A 412 -4.89 6.22 -3.15
C GLY A 412 -5.89 6.88 -4.09
N ARG A 413 -6.60 6.09 -4.92
CA ARG A 413 -7.65 6.61 -5.81
C ARG A 413 -8.80 7.25 -5.02
N ARG A 414 -9.28 6.58 -3.98
CA ARG A 414 -10.36 7.08 -3.14
C ARG A 414 -9.95 8.33 -2.35
N ARG A 415 -8.70 8.43 -1.93
CA ARG A 415 -8.12 9.68 -1.37
C ARG A 415 -7.99 10.78 -2.42
N TYR A 416 -7.48 10.45 -3.61
CA TYR A 416 -7.29 11.41 -4.69
C TYR A 416 -8.59 12.11 -5.09
N PHE A 417 -9.69 11.38 -5.21
CA PHE A 417 -11.01 11.95 -5.46
C PHE A 417 -11.67 12.50 -4.19
N GLY A 418 -11.09 12.25 -3.02
CA GLY A 418 -11.50 12.83 -1.74
C GLY A 418 -12.88 12.40 -1.26
N HIS A 419 -13.42 11.23 -1.69
CA HIS A 419 -14.84 11.02 -1.57
C HIS A 419 -15.30 9.86 -0.69
N LYS A 420 -14.58 8.75 -0.58
CA LYS A 420 -15.13 7.55 0.08
C LYS A 420 -14.16 6.93 1.08
N PRO A 421 -14.65 6.40 2.22
CA PRO A 421 -13.82 5.75 3.22
C PRO A 421 -13.13 4.49 2.69
N THR A 422 -11.92 4.23 3.19
CA THR A 422 -11.18 3.00 2.93
C THR A 422 -10.65 2.46 4.24
N ILE A 423 -11.19 1.33 4.71
CA ILE A 423 -10.79 0.72 5.99
C ILE A 423 -9.67 -0.28 5.73
N ARG A 424 -8.50 0.02 6.27
CA ARG A 424 -7.36 -0.88 6.28
C ARG A 424 -7.11 -1.35 7.72
N PRO A 425 -7.07 -2.67 7.99
CA PRO A 425 -6.85 -3.16 9.34
C PRO A 425 -5.51 -2.72 9.93
N ASN A 426 -5.51 -2.26 11.17
CA ASN A 426 -4.29 -2.11 11.95
C ASN A 426 -3.88 -3.48 12.50
N GLY A 427 -3.37 -4.37 11.64
CA GLY A 427 -3.08 -5.76 11.98
C GLY A 427 -2.16 -5.92 13.19
N LYS A 428 -1.17 -5.03 13.39
CA LYS A 428 -0.26 -5.06 14.54
C LYS A 428 -1.00 -4.88 15.88
N LYS A 429 -2.01 -3.99 15.91
CA LYS A 429 -2.80 -3.72 17.12
C LYS A 429 -3.99 -4.65 17.28
N LEU A 430 -4.62 -5.06 16.17
CA LEU A 430 -5.80 -5.92 16.20
C LEU A 430 -5.46 -7.39 16.51
N ASN A 431 -4.31 -7.88 16.03
CA ASN A 431 -3.95 -9.29 16.23
C ASN A 431 -3.99 -9.74 17.70
N PRO A 432 -3.44 -9.00 18.69
CA PRO A 432 -3.56 -9.39 20.09
C PRO A 432 -5.01 -9.44 20.61
N LEU A 433 -5.93 -8.65 20.04
CA LEU A 433 -7.35 -8.70 20.39
C LEU A 433 -7.99 -9.99 19.88
N PHE A 434 -7.77 -10.34 18.62
CA PHE A 434 -8.31 -11.58 18.05
C PHE A 434 -7.83 -12.82 18.81
N MET A 435 -6.56 -12.84 19.24
CA MET A 435 -5.98 -13.94 20.03
C MET A 435 -6.56 -14.05 21.45
N LYS A 436 -7.18 -13.00 21.96
CA LYS A 436 -7.73 -12.94 23.32
C LYS A 436 -9.24 -12.72 23.33
N LYS A 437 -9.93 -12.84 22.20
CA LYS A 437 -11.36 -12.52 22.08
C LYS A 437 -12.22 -13.30 23.08
N ASP A 438 -11.89 -14.56 23.33
CA ASP A 438 -12.66 -15.44 24.22
C ASP A 438 -12.54 -15.07 25.71
N ASN A 439 -11.60 -14.18 26.06
CA ASN A 439 -11.36 -13.72 27.43
C ASN A 439 -11.84 -12.26 27.65
N MET A 440 -12.72 -11.74 26.80
CA MET A 440 -13.26 -10.38 26.93
C MET A 440 -14.71 -10.31 26.46
N THR A 441 -15.44 -9.28 26.91
CA THR A 441 -16.79 -9.02 26.40
C THR A 441 -16.75 -8.41 25.00
N TRP A 442 -17.88 -8.47 24.30
CA TRP A 442 -18.01 -7.81 22.99
C TRP A 442 -17.77 -6.30 23.07
N GLU A 443 -18.28 -5.65 24.09
CA GLU A 443 -18.18 -4.18 24.30
C GLU A 443 -16.73 -3.78 24.49
N GLU A 444 -15.97 -4.52 25.27
CA GLU A 444 -14.53 -4.31 25.46
C GLU A 444 -13.76 -4.51 24.15
N PHE A 445 -14.03 -5.60 23.44
CA PHE A 445 -13.42 -5.89 22.14
C PHE A 445 -13.71 -4.77 21.15
N ALA A 446 -14.98 -4.40 20.98
CA ALA A 446 -15.41 -3.38 20.03
C ALA A 446 -14.83 -1.99 20.36
N SER A 447 -14.75 -1.63 21.64
CA SER A 447 -14.12 -0.39 22.09
C SER A 447 -12.63 -0.34 21.72
N LYS A 448 -11.90 -1.41 21.96
CA LYS A 448 -10.46 -1.51 21.58
C LYS A 448 -10.26 -1.47 20.07
N VAL A 449 -11.09 -2.17 19.30
CA VAL A 449 -11.04 -2.11 17.82
C VAL A 449 -11.19 -0.69 17.33
N ARG A 450 -12.21 0.05 17.81
CA ARG A 450 -12.44 1.45 17.42
C ARG A 450 -11.24 2.34 17.76
N THR A 451 -10.64 2.16 18.93
CA THR A 451 -9.43 2.90 19.32
C THR A 451 -8.25 2.62 18.39
N PHE A 452 -8.04 1.35 18.00
CA PHE A 452 -6.90 0.96 17.19
C PHE A 452 -7.05 1.27 15.69
N GLN A 453 -8.27 1.44 15.21
CA GLN A 453 -8.55 1.78 13.81
C GLN A 453 -8.49 3.28 13.51
N VAL A 454 -8.31 4.15 14.50
CA VAL A 454 -8.07 5.58 14.27
C VAL A 454 -6.84 5.76 13.38
N GLY A 455 -6.96 6.57 12.32
CA GLY A 455 -5.90 6.77 11.31
C GLY A 455 -5.77 5.64 10.27
N PHE A 456 -6.73 4.68 10.27
CA PHE A 456 -6.79 3.58 9.29
C PHE A 456 -8.13 3.54 8.54
N MET A 457 -8.83 4.68 8.53
CA MET A 457 -10.15 4.82 7.94
C MET A 457 -10.14 5.42 6.53
N GLY A 458 -8.97 5.81 6.01
CA GLY A 458 -8.78 6.25 4.63
C GLY A 458 -9.25 7.68 4.36
N GLU A 459 -9.34 8.53 5.37
CA GLU A 459 -9.64 9.95 5.17
C GLU A 459 -8.61 10.61 4.22
N PRO A 460 -9.02 11.58 3.39
CA PRO A 460 -8.12 12.21 2.41
C PRO A 460 -6.87 12.85 3.03
N ASN A 461 -6.96 13.33 4.26
CA ASN A 461 -5.88 13.96 5.01
C ASN A 461 -5.03 12.99 5.84
N GLU A 462 -5.37 11.70 5.87
CA GLU A 462 -4.54 10.71 6.54
C GLU A 462 -3.28 10.43 5.73
N LEU A 463 -2.14 10.74 6.32
CA LEU A 463 -0.81 10.46 5.75
C LEU A 463 -0.20 9.23 6.41
N ARG A 464 0.42 8.37 5.60
CA ARG A 464 1.22 7.26 6.09
C ARG A 464 2.65 7.42 5.61
N PRO A 465 3.62 7.61 6.51
CA PRO A 465 5.02 7.62 6.16
C PRO A 465 5.50 6.20 5.82
N GLY A 466 6.38 6.05 4.84
CA GLY A 466 7.02 4.80 4.42
C GLY A 466 7.25 4.70 2.91
N SER A 467 7.81 3.62 2.43
CA SER A 467 8.06 3.37 1.03
C SER A 467 6.81 2.84 0.32
N GLY A 468 6.62 3.19 -0.95
CA GLY A 468 5.43 2.79 -1.73
C GLY A 468 4.19 3.65 -1.48
N GLU A 469 4.31 4.73 -0.72
CA GLU A 469 3.19 5.57 -0.33
C GLU A 469 2.50 6.25 -1.48
N PHE A 470 3.16 6.53 -2.59
CA PHE A 470 2.53 7.23 -3.70
C PHE A 470 1.19 6.58 -4.10
N HIS A 471 1.16 5.26 -4.22
CA HIS A 471 -0.05 4.56 -4.66
C HIS A 471 -1.16 4.56 -3.60
N GLU A 472 -0.82 4.63 -2.33
CA GLU A 472 -1.77 4.73 -1.22
C GLU A 472 -2.05 6.18 -0.80
N ASN A 473 -1.04 7.04 -0.84
CA ASN A 473 -1.10 8.43 -0.37
C ASN A 473 -0.54 9.40 -1.43
N PRO A 474 -1.29 9.73 -2.49
CA PRO A 474 -0.84 10.63 -3.54
C PRO A 474 -0.93 12.10 -3.11
N THR A 475 -0.20 12.49 -2.06
CA THR A 475 -0.32 13.78 -1.37
C THR A 475 -0.08 14.98 -2.27
N SER A 476 0.88 14.92 -3.20
CA SER A 476 1.15 15.98 -4.18
C SER A 476 -0.03 16.26 -5.12
N CYS A 477 -1.04 15.40 -5.13
CA CYS A 477 -2.18 15.49 -6.05
C CYS A 477 -3.51 15.68 -5.33
N ILE A 478 -3.48 15.88 -4.01
CA ILE A 478 -4.67 16.15 -3.18
C ILE A 478 -4.53 17.56 -2.64
N CYS A 479 -5.38 18.47 -3.11
CA CYS A 479 -5.36 19.87 -2.72
C CYS A 479 -6.55 20.19 -1.82
N GLN A 480 -6.30 21.01 -0.79
CA GLN A 480 -7.35 21.58 0.01
C GLN A 480 -8.04 22.70 -0.77
N LYS A 481 -9.38 22.72 -0.73
CA LYS A 481 -10.16 23.81 -1.36
C LYS A 481 -9.96 25.12 -0.60
N SER A 482 -9.71 26.20 -1.33
CA SER A 482 -9.56 27.54 -0.73
C SER A 482 -10.81 27.92 0.08
N GLY A 483 -10.59 28.38 1.31
CA GLY A 483 -11.68 28.80 2.22
C GLY A 483 -12.25 27.70 3.12
N SER A 484 -11.74 26.48 3.07
CA SER A 484 -12.15 25.42 3.99
C SER A 484 -11.18 25.31 5.18
N GLU A 485 -11.68 25.59 6.39
CA GLU A 485 -10.93 25.30 7.62
C GLU A 485 -11.07 23.82 7.98
N VAL A 486 -9.97 23.09 7.91
CA VAL A 486 -9.90 21.74 8.47
C VAL A 486 -9.76 21.88 9.98
N LYS A 487 -10.76 21.44 10.74
CA LYS A 487 -10.61 21.27 12.19
C LYS A 487 -9.62 20.12 12.42
N THR A 488 -8.35 20.45 12.45
CA THR A 488 -7.27 19.51 12.76
C THR A 488 -7.35 19.17 14.24
N GLY A 489 -7.88 18.00 14.55
CA GLY A 489 -7.56 17.32 15.80
C GLY A 489 -6.07 16.97 15.75
N GLY A 490 -5.25 17.83 16.32
CA GLY A 490 -3.90 17.61 16.82
C GLY A 490 -2.91 16.81 15.98
N PHE A 491 -2.53 17.28 14.77
CA PHE A 491 -1.23 17.00 14.17
C PHE A 491 -0.81 18.21 13.33
N SER A 492 0.15 18.97 13.84
CA SER A 492 0.72 20.14 13.16
C SER A 492 1.56 19.69 11.96
N SER A 493 1.17 20.10 10.76
CA SER A 493 2.04 20.05 9.59
C SER A 493 3.14 21.11 9.69
N PRO A 494 4.38 20.83 9.30
CA PRO A 494 5.40 21.87 9.19
C PRO A 494 5.04 22.82 8.04
N GLN A 495 4.75 24.06 8.37
CA GLN A 495 4.66 25.15 7.41
C GLN A 495 6.03 25.39 6.79
N ASN A 496 6.08 25.49 5.46
CA ASN A 496 7.22 26.02 4.73
C ASN A 496 7.45 27.49 5.13
N GLN A 497 8.41 27.69 6.02
CA GLN A 497 9.05 28.98 6.19
C GLN A 497 10.31 28.98 5.32
N THR A 498 10.31 29.84 4.32
CA THR A 498 11.52 30.25 3.61
C THR A 498 12.43 30.98 4.58
N HIS A 499 13.50 30.35 5.01
CA HIS A 499 14.64 31.00 5.65
C HIS A 499 15.89 30.79 4.80
N GLU A 500 16.55 31.90 4.53
CA GLU A 500 17.88 31.98 3.93
C GLU A 500 18.86 31.08 4.68
N VAL A 501 19.64 30.32 3.94
CA VAL A 501 20.57 29.33 4.46
C VAL A 501 21.94 29.98 4.61
N ASP A 502 22.35 30.19 5.85
CA ASP A 502 23.77 30.38 6.20
C ASP A 502 24.45 29.00 6.30
N ASN A 503 25.53 28.84 5.53
CA ASN A 503 26.31 27.62 5.44
C ASN A 503 27.10 27.36 6.73
N LYS A 504 26.70 26.38 7.55
CA LYS A 504 27.57 25.64 8.44
C LYS A 504 27.39 24.15 8.30
N VAL A 505 28.42 23.50 7.80
CA VAL A 505 28.52 22.04 7.69
C VAL A 505 28.73 21.47 9.10
N GLU A 506 27.73 20.85 9.68
CA GLU A 506 27.88 19.95 10.82
C GLU A 506 27.46 18.53 10.41
N ASN A 507 28.40 17.61 10.51
CA ASN A 507 28.24 16.17 10.37
C ASN A 507 27.20 15.65 11.38
N ARG A 508 25.95 15.47 10.97
CA ARG A 508 24.97 14.66 11.71
C ARG A 508 24.91 13.27 11.11
N THR A 509 25.37 12.31 11.87
CA THR A 509 25.12 10.88 11.66
C THR A 509 23.61 10.65 11.59
N GLU A 510 23.11 10.33 10.40
CA GLU A 510 21.71 9.91 10.20
C GLU A 510 21.47 8.63 10.99
N LYS A 511 20.65 8.71 12.03
CA LYS A 511 20.05 7.54 12.65
C LYS A 511 19.11 6.91 11.62
N GLN A 512 19.42 5.69 11.20
CA GLN A 512 18.54 4.88 10.37
C GLN A 512 17.16 4.76 11.04
N PRO A 513 16.04 4.91 10.29
CA PRO A 513 14.71 4.64 10.82
C PRO A 513 14.64 3.20 11.29
N ALA A 514 13.91 2.97 12.39
CA ALA A 514 13.74 1.66 12.98
C ALA A 514 13.25 0.64 11.93
N GLU A 515 13.72 -0.61 12.02
CA GLU A 515 13.43 -1.74 11.11
C GLU A 515 11.92 -2.08 10.98
N GLU A 516 11.05 -1.36 11.69
CA GLU A 516 9.63 -1.71 11.83
C GLU A 516 8.76 -1.42 10.60
N ASP A 517 9.20 -0.56 9.65
CA ASP A 517 8.38 -0.10 8.52
C ASP A 517 8.82 -0.60 7.14
N ARG A 518 9.70 -1.61 7.07
CA ARG A 518 10.09 -2.19 5.78
C ARG A 518 8.92 -2.98 5.17
N GLU A 519 8.51 -2.56 4.01
CA GLU A 519 7.50 -3.21 3.20
C GLU A 519 7.95 -4.62 2.76
N TRP A 520 7.03 -5.58 2.63
CA TRP A 520 7.31 -6.96 2.22
C TRP A 520 8.18 -7.08 0.95
N SER A 521 8.09 -6.09 0.06
CA SER A 521 8.89 -6.02 -1.16
C SER A 521 10.37 -5.71 -0.94
N GLU A 522 10.76 -5.22 0.25
CA GLU A 522 12.14 -4.81 0.55
C GLU A 522 12.96 -5.90 1.22
N LEU A 523 12.32 -6.81 1.96
CA LEU A 523 13.00 -7.83 2.75
C LEU A 523 13.77 -8.86 1.92
N ASP A 524 13.37 -9.11 0.67
CA ASP A 524 13.97 -10.17 -0.15
C ASP A 524 15.21 -9.73 -0.95
N TYR A 525 15.48 -8.44 -1.10
CA TYR A 525 16.54 -7.93 -1.99
C TYR A 525 17.79 -7.40 -1.29
N ASP A 526 17.68 -6.81 -0.11
CA ASP A 526 18.82 -6.20 0.57
C ASP A 526 19.76 -7.23 1.24
N LEU A 527 19.24 -8.40 1.59
CA LEU A 527 20.03 -9.46 2.24
C LEU A 527 20.98 -10.17 1.27
N ASP A 528 20.61 -10.33 0.00
CA ASP A 528 21.46 -10.98 -1.00
C ASP A 528 22.61 -10.08 -1.46
N ILE A 529 22.38 -8.77 -1.55
CA ILE A 529 23.45 -7.82 -1.93
C ILE A 529 24.48 -7.69 -0.79
N ARG A 530 24.04 -7.62 0.46
CA ARG A 530 24.96 -7.54 1.62
C ARG A 530 25.79 -8.82 1.79
N LYS A 531 25.20 -10.00 1.62
CA LYS A 531 25.96 -11.26 1.68
C LYS A 531 26.93 -11.45 0.53
N GLN A 532 26.64 -10.95 -0.68
CA GLN A 532 27.57 -10.98 -1.79
C GLN A 532 28.72 -9.97 -1.64
N VAL A 533 28.51 -8.87 -0.96
CA VAL A 533 29.56 -7.87 -0.67
C VAL A 533 30.45 -8.33 0.49
N GLU A 534 29.92 -8.98 1.51
CA GLU A 534 30.71 -9.51 2.65
C GLU A 534 31.52 -10.77 2.29
N LEU A 535 31.08 -11.58 1.30
CA LEU A 535 31.83 -12.77 0.83
C LEU A 535 32.91 -12.46 -0.20
N LYS A 536 32.95 -11.25 -0.76
CA LYS A 536 33.99 -10.78 -1.68
C LYS A 536 34.68 -9.55 -1.14
N GLY A 537 35.51 -9.72 -0.11
CA GLY A 537 36.48 -8.73 0.33
C GLY A 537 37.55 -8.47 -0.72
N THR A 538 37.22 -7.81 -1.82
CA THR A 538 38.18 -7.37 -2.84
C THR A 538 37.80 -5.98 -3.35
N LYS A 539 38.82 -5.14 -3.40
CA LYS A 539 38.80 -3.76 -3.88
C LYS A 539 38.13 -3.61 -5.24
N ILE A 540 37.30 -2.59 -5.37
CA ILE A 540 36.65 -2.22 -6.62
C ILE A 540 37.64 -1.47 -7.49
N ASP A 541 38.20 -2.15 -8.45
CA ASP A 541 38.71 -1.57 -9.69
C ASP A 541 38.26 -2.47 -10.85
N SER A 542 37.52 -1.86 -11.80
CA SER A 542 37.16 -2.39 -13.12
C SER A 542 36.40 -3.74 -13.16
N LEU A 543 35.07 -3.72 -13.25
CA LEU A 543 34.26 -4.88 -13.60
C LEU A 543 34.02 -4.95 -15.11
N PRO A 544 34.34 -6.09 -15.75
CA PRO A 544 33.85 -6.40 -17.09
C PRO A 544 32.39 -6.88 -17.05
N ILE A 545 31.67 -6.53 -18.09
CA ILE A 545 30.30 -6.96 -18.39
C ILE A 545 30.28 -8.49 -18.51
N LEU A 546 29.68 -9.19 -17.55
CA LEU A 546 29.36 -10.60 -17.65
C LEU A 546 27.99 -10.77 -18.31
N LEU A 547 28.00 -11.27 -19.53
CA LEU A 547 26.87 -11.85 -20.25
C LEU A 547 26.44 -13.17 -19.60
N GLY A 548 25.16 -13.28 -19.33
CA GLY A 548 24.32 -14.47 -19.43
C GLY A 548 24.65 -15.69 -18.58
N THR A 549 23.89 -15.88 -17.50
CA THR A 549 23.35 -17.19 -17.13
C THR A 549 21.94 -16.97 -16.56
N ASP A 550 20.97 -17.72 -17.13
CA ASP A 550 19.58 -17.78 -16.68
C ASP A 550 19.49 -18.31 -15.24
N GLN A 551 19.54 -17.44 -14.27
CA GLN A 551 19.04 -17.75 -12.94
C GLN A 551 17.59 -17.30 -12.87
N ALA A 552 16.69 -18.25 -12.64
CA ALA A 552 15.28 -18.03 -12.42
C ALA A 552 15.11 -17.07 -11.23
N GLU A 553 14.92 -15.79 -11.53
CA GLU A 553 14.68 -14.75 -10.52
C GLU A 553 13.26 -14.85 -10.00
N VAL A 554 13.17 -14.78 -8.70
CA VAL A 554 11.93 -14.75 -7.95
C VAL A 554 11.11 -13.55 -8.35
N GLN A 555 9.97 -13.80 -8.94
CA GLN A 555 8.93 -12.82 -9.13
C GLN A 555 8.21 -12.64 -7.80
N VAL A 556 8.34 -11.48 -7.21
CA VAL A 556 7.52 -11.09 -6.06
C VAL A 556 6.12 -10.82 -6.59
N PHE A 557 5.24 -11.77 -6.40
CA PHE A 557 3.83 -11.65 -6.77
C PHE A 557 3.07 -10.97 -5.63
N PHE A 558 2.84 -9.69 -5.78
CA PHE A 558 1.67 -9.07 -5.17
C PHE A 558 0.57 -9.23 -6.20
N SER A 559 -0.32 -10.15 -5.97
CA SER A 559 -1.48 -10.29 -6.83
C SER A 559 -2.59 -9.34 -6.39
N ASP A 560 -3.42 -9.05 -7.32
CA ASP A 560 -4.65 -8.28 -7.16
C ASP A 560 -5.68 -9.02 -6.32
#